data_46aba50b737bfe890e7bae36ef3d7f76
#
_entry.id   46aba50b737bfe890e7bae36ef3d7f76
#
_cell.length_a   1.000
_cell.length_b   1.000
_cell.length_c   1.000
_cell.angle_alpha   90.00
_cell.angle_beta   90.00
_cell.angle_gamma   90.00
#
_symmetry.space_group_name_H-M   'P 1'
#
loop_
_entity.id
_entity.type
_entity.pdbx_description
1 polymer ?
#
loop_
_entity_poly.entity_id
_entity_poly.type
_entity_poly.pdbx_seq_one_letter_code
_entity_poly.pdbx_strand_id
1 'polypeptide(L)'
;MSNNKLSILVVRNDKMGDLMLTWPALSWLRKNLPEAKISLLVSKNLREIAKLCHHVNDVICDDKLKNLKDILSSYHFDASISLFSTFRIAYLLKKINIPIRMAPKTKIAQFFYNHAIRQNRSKSLKPEYEYNIDLINEFFKIINLENVEDIEEPPYLKFQNEDHSKIKDDFIKKYNLMDDKKIIFINPCTGGSSKTLTKSDWIRICEGLRGFDNYNFVLHYAKNQQDLCEDIFKSVSKKVSLIKIIPTTNLIEMSKNISASDVFISGSTGPLHVAGALNKKTVGFYPSKVSSTMLRWQTINSFANRLDFVDTGKARRSITIDMNKTILEIQKHIHKSEVI
;
A
#
# COMPACT_ATOMS: atom_id res chain seq x y z
N MET A 1 -12.99 23.87 24.61
CA MET A 1 -14.02 23.05 23.95
C MET A 1 -14.30 21.86 24.85
N SER A 2 -15.58 21.50 25.09
CA SER A 2 -15.97 20.39 25.93
C SER A 2 -15.31 19.09 25.49
N ASN A 3 -14.96 18.22 26.45
CA ASN A 3 -14.35 16.89 26.28
C ASN A 3 -15.21 15.89 25.44
N ASN A 4 -15.91 16.38 24.42
CA ASN A 4 -16.66 15.50 23.53
C ASN A 4 -15.70 14.82 22.56
N LYS A 5 -15.67 13.52 22.62
CA LYS A 5 -14.89 12.61 21.77
C LYS A 5 -15.24 12.85 20.29
N LEU A 6 -14.33 13.49 19.53
CA LEU A 6 -14.54 13.78 18.10
C LEU A 6 -14.86 12.50 17.32
N SER A 7 -15.86 12.58 16.44
CA SER A 7 -16.23 11.51 15.50
C SER A 7 -15.81 11.91 14.08
N ILE A 8 -14.86 11.19 13.52
CA ILE A 8 -14.18 11.56 12.27
C ILE A 8 -14.36 10.45 11.23
N LEU A 9 -14.85 10.82 10.05
CA LEU A 9 -14.92 9.94 8.89
C LEU A 9 -13.73 10.21 7.97
N VAL A 10 -12.83 9.25 7.80
CA VAL A 10 -11.78 9.29 6.79
C VAL A 10 -12.23 8.50 5.57
N VAL A 11 -12.09 9.07 4.37
CA VAL A 11 -12.53 8.44 3.10
C VAL A 11 -11.33 8.09 2.24
N ARG A 12 -11.19 6.78 1.93
CA ARG A 12 -10.21 6.24 0.99
C ARG A 12 -10.76 5.02 0.27
N ASN A 13 -11.69 5.23 -0.64
CA ASN A 13 -12.49 4.17 -1.28
C ASN A 13 -12.05 3.86 -2.74
N ASP A 14 -10.76 4.01 -3.04
CA ASP A 14 -10.15 3.74 -4.34
C ASP A 14 -9.42 2.38 -4.39
N LYS A 15 -8.09 2.34 -4.44
CA LYS A 15 -7.31 1.13 -4.66
C LYS A 15 -6.52 0.71 -3.41
N MET A 16 -6.06 -0.55 -3.39
CA MET A 16 -5.32 -1.13 -2.26
C MET A 16 -4.00 -0.38 -1.97
N GLY A 17 -3.21 -0.05 -3.01
CA GLY A 17 -1.98 0.70 -2.82
C GLY A 17 -2.22 2.07 -2.21
N ASP A 18 -3.25 2.76 -2.69
CA ASP A 18 -3.68 4.06 -2.15
C ASP A 18 -4.13 3.95 -0.68
N LEU A 19 -4.82 2.86 -0.33
CA LEU A 19 -5.23 2.60 1.05
C LEU A 19 -4.00 2.41 1.95
N MET A 20 -2.99 1.62 1.53
CA MET A 20 -1.76 1.45 2.32
C MET A 20 -1.03 2.78 2.54
N LEU A 21 -0.95 3.64 1.51
CA LEU A 21 -0.35 4.97 1.60
C LEU A 21 -1.14 5.96 2.47
N THR A 22 -2.28 5.56 3.01
CA THR A 22 -3.07 6.33 3.96
C THR A 22 -2.67 6.07 5.42
N TRP A 23 -2.07 4.93 5.69
CA TRP A 23 -1.85 4.47 7.06
C TRP A 23 -0.92 5.36 7.90
N PRO A 24 0.15 5.97 7.36
CA PRO A 24 0.93 6.96 8.12
C PRO A 24 0.08 8.15 8.61
N ALA A 25 -0.84 8.62 7.76
CA ALA A 25 -1.75 9.70 8.12
C ALA A 25 -2.79 9.27 9.17
N LEU A 26 -3.29 8.02 9.10
CA LEU A 26 -4.21 7.47 10.11
C LEU A 26 -3.50 7.22 11.45
N SER A 27 -2.26 6.73 11.44
CA SER A 27 -1.42 6.58 12.63
C SER A 27 -1.24 7.94 13.32
N TRP A 28 -0.87 8.95 12.55
CA TRP A 28 -0.65 10.31 13.06
C TRP A 28 -1.94 10.95 13.60
N LEU A 29 -3.07 10.74 12.92
CA LEU A 29 -4.38 11.19 13.39
C LEU A 29 -4.75 10.53 14.72
N ARG A 30 -4.55 9.21 14.86
CA ARG A 30 -4.81 8.46 16.10
C ARG A 30 -3.91 8.90 17.23
N LYS A 31 -2.59 9.06 16.97
CA LYS A 31 -1.62 9.48 17.98
C LYS A 31 -1.97 10.83 18.61
N ASN A 32 -2.38 11.78 17.78
CA ASN A 32 -2.71 13.14 18.22
C ASN A 32 -4.16 13.30 18.71
N LEU A 33 -5.05 12.37 18.39
CA LEU A 33 -6.44 12.34 18.85
C LEU A 33 -6.79 10.94 19.38
N PRO A 34 -6.20 10.54 20.52
CA PRO A 34 -6.34 9.17 21.04
C PRO A 34 -7.78 8.80 21.37
N GLU A 35 -8.60 9.76 21.78
CA GLU A 35 -10.00 9.58 22.16
C GLU A 35 -10.99 9.73 21.00
N ALA A 36 -10.56 10.16 19.82
CA ALA A 36 -11.45 10.33 18.69
C ALA A 36 -12.00 8.98 18.18
N LYS A 37 -13.27 8.97 17.78
CA LYS A 37 -13.86 7.84 17.05
C LYS A 37 -13.55 8.03 15.56
N ILE A 38 -12.59 7.26 15.04
CA ILE A 38 -12.16 7.32 13.64
C ILE A 38 -12.83 6.18 12.89
N SER A 39 -13.65 6.51 11.88
CA SER A 39 -14.26 5.56 10.95
C SER A 39 -13.61 5.70 9.58
N LEU A 40 -13.29 4.58 8.92
CA LEU A 40 -12.65 4.57 7.60
C LEU A 40 -13.62 4.05 6.54
N LEU A 41 -13.98 4.89 5.56
CA LEU A 41 -14.80 4.50 4.41
C LEU A 41 -13.91 3.98 3.29
N VAL A 42 -14.08 2.72 2.92
CA VAL A 42 -13.32 2.02 1.87
C VAL A 42 -14.25 1.37 0.85
N SER A 43 -13.72 1.02 -0.33
CA SER A 43 -14.43 0.16 -1.27
C SER A 43 -14.65 -1.26 -0.69
N LYS A 44 -15.73 -1.92 -1.10
CA LYS A 44 -16.15 -3.22 -0.57
C LYS A 44 -15.04 -4.28 -0.58
N ASN A 45 -14.29 -4.34 -1.67
CA ASN A 45 -13.20 -5.31 -1.83
C ASN A 45 -11.98 -5.06 -0.93
N LEU A 46 -11.88 -3.89 -0.31
CA LEU A 46 -10.79 -3.53 0.60
C LEU A 46 -11.17 -3.62 2.08
N ARG A 47 -12.43 -3.99 2.37
CA ARG A 47 -12.95 -4.01 3.75
C ARG A 47 -12.08 -4.84 4.68
N GLU A 48 -11.74 -6.05 4.27
CA GLU A 48 -11.06 -7.00 5.17
C GLU A 48 -9.61 -6.54 5.47
N ILE A 49 -8.89 -6.04 4.46
CA ILE A 49 -7.54 -5.51 4.71
C ILE A 49 -7.59 -4.19 5.50
N ALA A 50 -8.61 -3.36 5.31
CA ALA A 50 -8.78 -2.12 6.07
C ALA A 50 -9.02 -2.37 7.56
N LYS A 51 -9.64 -3.50 7.95
CA LYS A 51 -9.81 -3.92 9.34
C LYS A 51 -8.49 -4.22 10.08
N LEU A 52 -7.41 -4.47 9.33
CA LEU A 52 -6.08 -4.63 9.93
C LEU A 52 -5.47 -3.29 10.40
N CYS A 53 -6.10 -2.16 10.04
CA CYS A 53 -5.66 -0.85 10.49
C CYS A 53 -6.10 -0.58 11.93
N HIS A 54 -5.21 -0.75 12.90
CA HIS A 54 -5.51 -0.55 14.31
C HIS A 54 -5.68 0.92 14.73
N HIS A 55 -5.43 1.86 13.80
CA HIS A 55 -5.62 3.30 14.05
C HIS A 55 -7.07 3.76 13.88
N VAL A 56 -7.96 2.89 13.38
CA VAL A 56 -9.39 3.20 13.19
C VAL A 56 -10.27 2.35 14.09
N ASN A 57 -11.44 2.87 14.47
CA ASN A 57 -12.41 2.16 15.29
C ASN A 57 -13.37 1.31 14.44
N ASP A 58 -13.76 1.85 13.27
CA ASP A 58 -14.76 1.24 12.39
C ASP A 58 -14.30 1.28 10.93
N VAL A 59 -14.70 0.26 10.17
CA VAL A 59 -14.53 0.22 8.71
C VAL A 59 -15.89 0.17 8.05
N ILE A 60 -16.23 1.23 7.34
CA ILE A 60 -17.49 1.38 6.58
C ILE A 60 -17.22 1.04 5.11
N CYS A 61 -18.12 0.28 4.50
CA CYS A 61 -18.00 -0.13 3.10
C CYS A 61 -18.79 0.79 2.18
N ASP A 62 -18.12 1.29 1.15
CA ASP A 62 -18.76 1.85 -0.02
C ASP A 62 -19.24 0.71 -0.94
N ASP A 63 -20.38 0.13 -0.59
CA ASP A 63 -21.05 -0.87 -1.42
C ASP A 63 -22.11 -0.17 -2.26
N LYS A 64 -21.92 -0.16 -3.58
CA LYS A 64 -22.85 0.49 -4.52
C LYS A 64 -24.26 -0.11 -4.50
N LEU A 65 -24.41 -1.33 -3.97
CA LEU A 65 -25.70 -2.03 -3.87
C LEU A 65 -26.46 -1.68 -2.58
N LYS A 66 -25.81 -1.02 -1.62
CA LYS A 66 -26.42 -0.61 -0.34
C LYS A 66 -26.59 0.91 -0.30
N ASN A 67 -27.59 1.37 0.44
CA ASN A 67 -27.80 2.79 0.66
C ASN A 67 -26.74 3.37 1.61
N LEU A 68 -25.59 3.78 1.05
CA LEU A 68 -24.51 4.36 1.82
C LEU A 68 -24.96 5.61 2.61
N LYS A 69 -25.96 6.35 2.10
CA LYS A 69 -26.52 7.51 2.80
C LYS A 69 -27.09 7.11 4.16
N ASP A 70 -27.92 6.08 4.22
CA ASP A 70 -28.57 5.66 5.47
C ASP A 70 -27.53 5.12 6.46
N ILE A 71 -26.54 4.37 5.96
CA ILE A 71 -25.41 3.92 6.80
C ILE A 71 -24.66 5.11 7.39
N LEU A 72 -24.25 6.08 6.59
CA LEU A 72 -23.50 7.23 7.11
C LEU A 72 -24.35 8.15 7.98
N SER A 73 -25.67 8.25 7.71
CA SER A 73 -26.58 9.06 8.53
C SER A 73 -26.86 8.46 9.91
N SER A 74 -26.62 7.16 10.11
CA SER A 74 -26.72 6.54 11.45
C SER A 74 -25.53 6.89 12.36
N TYR A 75 -24.45 7.45 11.78
CA TYR A 75 -23.32 7.99 12.52
C TYR A 75 -23.48 9.51 12.68
N HIS A 76 -23.00 10.04 13.80
CA HIS A 76 -22.91 11.48 14.03
C HIS A 76 -21.45 11.89 13.87
N PHE A 77 -21.06 12.29 12.64
CA PHE A 77 -19.71 12.74 12.35
C PHE A 77 -19.56 14.24 12.55
N ASP A 78 -18.55 14.65 13.31
CA ASP A 78 -18.14 16.06 13.47
C ASP A 78 -17.32 16.51 12.25
N ALA A 79 -16.54 15.60 11.68
CA ALA A 79 -15.67 15.89 10.55
C ALA A 79 -15.61 14.73 9.54
N SER A 80 -15.37 15.08 8.27
CA SER A 80 -14.98 14.14 7.23
C SER A 80 -13.72 14.62 6.52
N ILE A 81 -12.74 13.72 6.36
CA ILE A 81 -11.47 13.97 5.67
C ILE A 81 -11.41 13.02 4.48
N SER A 82 -11.69 13.53 3.30
CA SER A 82 -11.67 12.75 2.05
C SER A 82 -10.26 12.80 1.45
N LEU A 83 -9.46 11.75 1.69
CA LEU A 83 -8.12 11.59 1.10
C LEU A 83 -8.21 11.28 -0.40
N PHE A 84 -9.33 10.67 -0.80
CA PHE A 84 -9.75 10.52 -2.19
C PHE A 84 -11.17 11.08 -2.35
N SER A 85 -11.36 12.00 -3.30
CA SER A 85 -12.63 12.71 -3.51
C SER A 85 -13.27 12.35 -4.86
N THR A 86 -14.51 11.92 -4.79
CA THR A 86 -15.40 11.76 -5.95
C THR A 86 -16.61 12.65 -5.78
N PHE A 87 -17.26 13.06 -6.92
CA PHE A 87 -18.48 13.86 -6.87
C PHE A 87 -19.56 13.19 -6.00
N ARG A 88 -19.78 11.88 -6.17
CA ARG A 88 -20.80 11.12 -5.44
C ARG A 88 -20.60 11.19 -3.92
N ILE A 89 -19.37 10.96 -3.45
CA ILE A 89 -19.06 11.01 -2.01
C ILE A 89 -19.16 12.44 -1.49
N ALA A 90 -18.58 13.42 -2.20
CA ALA A 90 -18.62 14.82 -1.81
C ALA A 90 -20.06 15.34 -1.63
N TYR A 91 -20.93 15.05 -2.62
CA TYR A 91 -22.36 15.38 -2.56
C TYR A 91 -23.05 14.70 -1.36
N LEU A 92 -22.76 13.42 -1.13
CA LEU A 92 -23.34 12.65 -0.03
C LEU A 92 -22.95 13.25 1.33
N LEU A 93 -21.67 13.55 1.55
CA LEU A 93 -21.18 14.13 2.82
C LEU A 93 -21.82 15.50 3.10
N LYS A 94 -22.05 16.31 2.05
CA LYS A 94 -22.79 17.57 2.17
C LYS A 94 -24.25 17.32 2.51
N LYS A 95 -24.91 16.34 1.86
CA LYS A 95 -26.33 16.02 2.05
C LYS A 95 -26.66 15.52 3.45
N ILE A 96 -25.72 14.83 4.11
CA ILE A 96 -25.87 14.38 5.51
C ILE A 96 -25.35 15.41 6.53
N ASN A 97 -25.01 16.61 6.08
CA ASN A 97 -24.67 17.79 6.90
C ASN A 97 -23.51 17.60 7.87
N ILE A 98 -22.44 16.85 7.49
CA ILE A 98 -21.23 16.79 8.31
C ILE A 98 -20.66 18.21 8.44
N PRO A 99 -20.40 18.72 9.67
CA PRO A 99 -19.99 20.12 9.89
C PRO A 99 -18.67 20.48 9.19
N ILE A 100 -17.61 19.69 9.41
CA ILE A 100 -16.29 19.88 8.80
C ILE A 100 -16.16 18.88 7.66
N ARG A 101 -16.03 19.35 6.42
CA ARG A 101 -15.85 18.51 5.23
C ARG A 101 -14.61 18.95 4.51
N MET A 102 -13.55 18.15 4.61
CA MET A 102 -12.23 18.45 4.04
C MET A 102 -11.88 17.50 2.91
N ALA A 103 -11.21 18.01 1.87
CA ALA A 103 -10.67 17.22 0.76
C ALA A 103 -9.61 17.99 -0.03
N PRO A 104 -8.82 17.31 -0.91
CA PRO A 104 -8.06 18.00 -1.93
C PRO A 104 -8.99 18.82 -2.85
N LYS A 105 -8.55 20.02 -3.21
CA LYS A 105 -9.26 20.87 -4.15
C LYS A 105 -9.22 20.25 -5.56
N THR A 106 -10.32 19.61 -5.96
CA THR A 106 -10.41 18.87 -7.23
C THR A 106 -11.68 19.15 -7.97
N LYS A 107 -11.58 19.59 -9.21
CA LYS A 107 -12.70 19.75 -10.16
C LYS A 107 -14.02 20.21 -9.47
N ILE A 108 -15.17 19.67 -9.90
CA ILE A 108 -16.50 20.02 -9.38
C ILE A 108 -16.71 19.54 -7.92
N ALA A 109 -16.09 18.43 -7.52
CA ALA A 109 -16.27 17.88 -6.17
C ALA A 109 -15.89 18.88 -5.05
N GLN A 110 -14.95 19.80 -5.30
CA GLN A 110 -14.50 20.79 -4.33
C GLN A 110 -15.62 21.68 -3.75
N PHE A 111 -16.69 21.94 -4.50
CA PHE A 111 -17.80 22.82 -4.07
C PHE A 111 -18.71 22.20 -3.00
N PHE A 112 -18.54 20.92 -2.70
CA PHE A 112 -19.28 20.22 -1.64
C PHE A 112 -18.51 20.16 -0.32
N TYR A 113 -17.24 20.54 -0.33
CA TYR A 113 -16.40 20.65 0.87
C TYR A 113 -16.32 22.11 1.32
N ASN A 114 -16.33 22.33 2.63
CA ASN A 114 -16.11 23.68 3.19
C ASN A 114 -14.61 23.94 3.47
N HIS A 115 -13.79 22.91 3.44
CA HIS A 115 -12.33 23.00 3.54
C HIS A 115 -11.66 22.25 2.37
N ALA A 116 -11.59 22.90 1.20
CA ALA A 116 -10.94 22.35 0.01
C ALA A 116 -9.48 22.80 -0.07
N ILE A 117 -8.55 21.88 0.11
CA ILE A 117 -7.09 22.15 0.25
C ILE A 117 -6.37 21.97 -1.09
N ARG A 118 -5.61 22.98 -1.52
CA ARG A 118 -4.82 22.92 -2.77
C ARG A 118 -3.54 22.13 -2.56
N GLN A 119 -3.40 20.98 -3.24
CA GLN A 119 -2.25 20.08 -3.09
C GLN A 119 -1.43 19.84 -4.36
N ASN A 120 -1.94 20.19 -5.57
CA ASN A 120 -1.26 19.98 -6.86
C ASN A 120 -0.76 18.54 -7.09
N ARG A 121 -1.46 17.52 -6.61
CA ARG A 121 -1.08 16.09 -6.68
C ARG A 121 -0.69 15.63 -8.10
N SER A 122 -1.30 16.20 -9.15
CA SER A 122 -0.99 15.87 -10.55
C SER A 122 0.44 16.21 -10.97
N LYS A 123 1.12 17.09 -10.25
CA LYS A 123 2.54 17.45 -10.48
C LYS A 123 3.51 16.46 -9.84
N SER A 124 3.04 15.58 -8.97
CA SER A 124 3.84 14.55 -8.28
C SER A 124 5.11 15.11 -7.61
N LEU A 125 4.98 16.20 -6.88
CA LEU A 125 6.10 16.91 -6.25
C LEU A 125 6.59 16.25 -4.97
N LYS A 126 5.78 15.35 -4.39
CA LYS A 126 6.08 14.60 -3.18
C LYS A 126 5.32 13.27 -3.14
N PRO A 127 5.65 12.37 -2.20
CA PRO A 127 4.96 11.10 -2.01
C PRO A 127 3.45 11.25 -1.77
N GLU A 128 2.66 10.27 -2.22
CA GLU A 128 1.22 10.26 -2.02
C GLU A 128 0.85 10.20 -0.53
N TYR A 129 1.63 9.49 0.30
CA TYR A 129 1.40 9.44 1.74
C TYR A 129 1.61 10.80 2.42
N GLU A 130 2.55 11.64 1.94
CA GLU A 130 2.75 12.99 2.47
C GLU A 130 1.60 13.93 2.13
N TYR A 131 1.00 13.77 0.92
CA TYR A 131 -0.24 14.50 0.62
C TYR A 131 -1.40 14.13 1.55
N ASN A 132 -1.45 12.88 2.02
CA ASN A 132 -2.45 12.46 3.01
C ASN A 132 -2.15 13.07 4.39
N ILE A 133 -0.88 13.09 4.79
CA ILE A 133 -0.41 13.75 6.02
C ILE A 133 -0.72 15.25 6.01
N ASP A 134 -0.49 15.95 4.89
CA ASP A 134 -0.84 17.36 4.77
C ASP A 134 -2.31 17.64 5.08
N LEU A 135 -3.23 16.77 4.61
CA LEU A 135 -4.66 16.95 4.90
C LEU A 135 -4.94 16.78 6.40
N ILE A 136 -4.29 15.83 7.05
CA ILE A 136 -4.43 15.68 8.50
C ILE A 136 -3.85 16.90 9.23
N ASN A 137 -2.72 17.44 8.78
CA ASN A 137 -2.14 18.64 9.35
C ASN A 137 -3.08 19.86 9.24
N GLU A 138 -3.70 20.05 8.06
CA GLU A 138 -4.70 21.10 7.87
C GLU A 138 -5.94 20.88 8.76
N PHE A 139 -6.34 19.63 8.99
CA PHE A 139 -7.42 19.30 9.92
C PHE A 139 -7.06 19.69 11.36
N PHE A 140 -5.85 19.42 11.84
CA PHE A 140 -5.38 19.84 13.15
C PHE A 140 -5.44 21.35 13.33
N LYS A 141 -5.07 22.13 12.30
CA LYS A 141 -5.20 23.60 12.33
C LYS A 141 -6.66 24.06 12.45
N ILE A 142 -7.59 23.40 11.70
CA ILE A 142 -9.03 23.75 11.74
C ILE A 142 -9.63 23.53 13.12
N ILE A 143 -9.20 22.49 13.82
CA ILE A 143 -9.69 22.20 15.19
C ILE A 143 -8.86 22.88 16.28
N ASN A 144 -7.87 23.72 15.92
CA ASN A 144 -6.94 24.40 16.82
C ASN A 144 -6.24 23.42 17.77
N LEU A 145 -5.75 22.29 17.24
CA LEU A 145 -4.97 21.33 18.00
C LEU A 145 -3.55 21.87 18.21
N GLU A 146 -3.16 22.05 19.44
CA GLU A 146 -1.81 22.46 19.85
C GLU A 146 -0.95 21.24 20.20
N ASN A 147 0.38 21.41 20.21
CA ASN A 147 1.35 20.38 20.61
C ASN A 147 1.20 19.05 19.83
N VAL A 148 1.17 19.16 18.49
CA VAL A 148 1.08 18.00 17.60
C VAL A 148 2.36 17.17 17.67
N GLU A 149 2.23 15.90 18.03
CA GLU A 149 3.34 14.95 18.07
C GLU A 149 3.79 14.51 16.65
N ASP A 150 5.04 14.05 16.56
CA ASP A 150 5.61 13.57 15.30
C ASP A 150 4.95 12.29 14.78
N ILE A 151 5.11 12.07 13.48
CA ILE A 151 4.63 10.87 12.79
C ILE A 151 5.43 9.66 13.28
N GLU A 152 4.75 8.54 13.46
CA GLU A 152 5.39 7.27 13.82
C GLU A 152 6.17 6.69 12.64
N GLU A 153 7.24 5.95 13.00
CA GLU A 153 8.01 5.16 12.04
C GLU A 153 7.32 3.83 11.69
N PRO A 154 7.57 3.25 10.49
CA PRO A 154 7.03 1.94 10.12
C PRO A 154 7.56 0.82 11.05
N PRO A 155 6.87 -0.32 11.17
CA PRO A 155 5.75 -0.78 10.33
C PRO A 155 4.40 -0.19 10.71
N TYR A 156 3.61 0.16 9.68
CA TYR A 156 2.24 0.64 9.87
C TYR A 156 1.20 -0.49 9.83
N LEU A 157 1.48 -1.62 9.17
CA LEU A 157 0.65 -2.81 9.20
C LEU A 157 1.23 -3.82 10.19
N LYS A 158 0.39 -4.23 11.16
CA LYS A 158 0.74 -5.23 12.19
C LYS A 158 -0.45 -6.19 12.35
N PHE A 159 -0.16 -7.47 12.57
CA PHE A 159 -1.17 -8.46 12.93
C PHE A 159 -1.25 -8.54 14.46
N GLN A 160 -2.20 -7.80 15.06
CA GLN A 160 -2.26 -7.55 16.51
C GLN A 160 -2.37 -8.81 17.39
N ASN A 161 -3.01 -9.86 16.89
CA ASN A 161 -3.31 -11.08 17.67
C ASN A 161 -2.51 -12.31 17.19
N GLU A 162 -1.53 -12.11 16.33
CA GLU A 162 -0.77 -13.21 15.75
C GLU A 162 0.72 -12.93 15.84
N ASP A 163 1.46 -13.91 16.33
CA ASP A 163 2.91 -13.84 16.35
C ASP A 163 3.44 -13.90 14.91
N HIS A 164 4.26 -12.92 14.54
CA HIS A 164 4.87 -12.84 13.22
C HIS A 164 5.74 -14.08 12.92
N SER A 165 6.42 -14.64 13.93
CA SER A 165 7.20 -15.87 13.79
C SER A 165 6.29 -17.02 13.38
N LYS A 166 5.14 -17.18 14.05
CA LYS A 166 4.16 -18.21 13.73
C LYS A 166 3.61 -18.08 12.30
N ILE A 167 3.30 -16.86 11.84
CA ILE A 167 2.85 -16.65 10.45
C ILE A 167 3.92 -17.12 9.45
N LYS A 168 5.20 -16.82 9.73
CA LYS A 168 6.34 -17.24 8.89
C LYS A 168 6.52 -18.75 8.92
N ASP A 169 6.46 -19.37 10.09
CA ASP A 169 6.60 -20.83 10.29
C ASP A 169 5.48 -21.60 9.59
N ASP A 170 4.23 -21.13 9.71
CA ASP A 170 3.09 -21.72 9.01
C ASP A 170 3.24 -21.61 7.49
N PHE A 171 3.79 -20.49 6.99
CA PHE A 171 4.07 -20.30 5.58
C PHE A 171 5.18 -21.27 5.11
N ILE A 172 6.27 -21.40 5.86
CA ILE A 172 7.39 -22.31 5.57
C ILE A 172 6.86 -23.74 5.49
N LYS A 173 6.10 -24.20 6.48
CA LYS A 173 5.49 -25.54 6.50
C LYS A 173 4.53 -25.76 5.33
N LYS A 174 3.65 -24.79 5.05
CA LYS A 174 2.65 -24.87 3.96
C LYS A 174 3.29 -25.10 2.59
N TYR A 175 4.45 -24.49 2.34
CA TYR A 175 5.12 -24.53 1.04
C TYR A 175 6.38 -25.41 1.05
N ASN A 176 6.65 -26.13 2.14
CA ASN A 176 7.82 -27.00 2.33
C ASN A 176 9.14 -26.28 2.00
N LEU A 177 9.29 -25.07 2.55
CA LEU A 177 10.50 -24.26 2.43
C LEU A 177 11.56 -24.71 3.43
N MET A 178 12.81 -24.35 3.20
CA MET A 178 13.89 -24.52 4.17
C MET A 178 13.76 -23.46 5.26
N ASP A 179 13.67 -23.87 6.52
CA ASP A 179 13.38 -23.01 7.68
C ASP A 179 14.57 -22.13 8.09
N ASP A 180 15.79 -22.56 7.78
CA ASP A 180 17.04 -21.82 7.97
C ASP A 180 17.28 -20.70 6.95
N LYS A 181 16.41 -20.61 5.90
CA LYS A 181 16.58 -19.66 4.81
C LYS A 181 15.62 -18.47 4.90
N LYS A 182 16.12 -17.31 4.50
CA LYS A 182 15.29 -16.12 4.26
C LYS A 182 14.40 -16.31 3.03
N ILE A 183 13.36 -15.50 2.87
CA ILE A 183 12.36 -15.66 1.82
C ILE A 183 12.33 -14.40 0.92
N ILE A 184 12.59 -14.58 -0.37
CA ILE A 184 12.43 -13.57 -1.40
C ILE A 184 11.16 -13.84 -2.18
N PHE A 185 10.20 -12.89 -2.13
CA PHE A 185 9.04 -12.91 -3.01
C PHE A 185 9.32 -12.14 -4.30
N ILE A 186 8.98 -12.77 -5.42
CA ILE A 186 9.02 -12.16 -6.75
C ILE A 186 7.59 -12.09 -7.27
N ASN A 187 7.09 -10.87 -7.50
CA ASN A 187 5.74 -10.61 -7.98
C ASN A 187 5.78 -9.92 -9.35
N PRO A 188 5.81 -10.68 -10.46
CA PRO A 188 5.96 -10.13 -11.80
C PRO A 188 4.69 -9.49 -12.35
N CYS A 189 3.60 -9.62 -11.63
CA CYS A 189 2.27 -9.30 -12.10
C CYS A 189 1.82 -7.90 -11.72
N THR A 190 0.94 -7.29 -12.55
CA THR A 190 0.29 -6.01 -12.24
C THR A 190 -1.22 -6.13 -12.42
N GLY A 191 -1.99 -5.28 -11.73
CA GLY A 191 -3.44 -5.17 -11.94
C GLY A 191 -3.84 -4.46 -13.24
N GLY A 192 -2.92 -4.31 -14.21
CA GLY A 192 -3.17 -3.68 -15.51
C GLY A 192 -3.19 -2.14 -15.52
N SER A 193 -3.02 -1.50 -14.38
CA SER A 193 -3.04 -0.03 -14.28
C SER A 193 -1.66 0.63 -14.38
N SER A 194 -0.58 -0.14 -14.37
CA SER A 194 0.80 0.33 -14.41
C SER A 194 1.63 -0.43 -15.44
N LYS A 195 2.65 0.20 -16.00
CA LYS A 195 3.69 -0.50 -16.77
C LYS A 195 4.43 -1.46 -15.83
N THR A 196 4.92 -2.57 -16.40
CA THR A 196 5.76 -3.54 -15.69
C THR A 196 6.95 -3.92 -16.54
N LEU A 197 7.89 -4.65 -15.99
CA LEU A 197 8.97 -5.31 -16.70
C LEU A 197 8.40 -6.37 -17.67
N THR A 198 9.14 -6.70 -18.72
CA THR A 198 8.78 -7.78 -19.63
C THR A 198 8.97 -9.16 -18.98
N LYS A 199 8.39 -10.19 -19.55
CA LYS A 199 8.61 -11.58 -19.10
C LYS A 199 10.11 -11.93 -19.11
N SER A 200 10.84 -11.52 -20.14
CA SER A 200 12.29 -11.76 -20.23
C SER A 200 13.07 -11.04 -19.14
N ASP A 201 12.66 -9.83 -18.74
CA ASP A 201 13.32 -9.11 -17.66
C ASP A 201 13.11 -9.80 -16.32
N TRP A 202 11.90 -10.30 -16.05
CA TRP A 202 11.60 -11.07 -14.84
C TRP A 202 12.41 -12.39 -14.78
N ILE A 203 12.55 -13.09 -15.92
CA ILE A 203 13.41 -14.28 -16.01
C ILE A 203 14.86 -13.89 -15.67
N ARG A 204 15.40 -12.80 -16.24
CA ARG A 204 16.75 -12.31 -15.93
C ARG A 204 16.94 -11.96 -14.48
N ILE A 205 15.95 -11.35 -13.82
CA ILE A 205 16.01 -11.07 -12.37
C ILE A 205 16.11 -12.38 -11.60
N CYS A 206 15.24 -13.36 -11.89
CA CYS A 206 15.29 -14.66 -11.22
C CYS A 206 16.65 -15.35 -11.43
N GLU A 207 17.18 -15.37 -12.65
CA GLU A 207 18.48 -15.97 -12.97
C GLU A 207 19.64 -15.21 -12.31
N GLY A 208 19.54 -13.88 -12.21
CA GLY A 208 20.51 -13.03 -11.54
C GLY A 208 20.59 -13.23 -10.03
N LEU A 209 19.55 -13.79 -9.43
CA LEU A 209 19.53 -14.18 -8.01
C LEU A 209 20.03 -15.61 -7.79
N ARG A 210 20.48 -16.32 -8.84
CA ARG A 210 21.11 -17.62 -8.73
C ARG A 210 22.41 -17.48 -7.90
N GLY A 211 22.60 -18.39 -6.95
CA GLY A 211 23.75 -18.34 -6.02
C GLY A 211 23.45 -17.66 -4.69
N PHE A 212 22.21 -17.15 -4.51
CA PHE A 212 21.72 -16.74 -3.18
C PHE A 212 21.19 -17.97 -2.43
N ASP A 213 22.10 -18.90 -2.05
CA ASP A 213 21.73 -20.21 -1.49
C ASP A 213 21.06 -20.11 -0.12
N ASN A 214 21.21 -18.97 0.57
CA ASN A 214 20.58 -18.67 1.87
C ASN A 214 19.13 -18.16 1.73
N TYR A 215 18.51 -18.28 0.53
CA TYR A 215 17.17 -17.80 0.29
C TYR A 215 16.27 -18.85 -0.37
N ASN A 216 15.02 -18.87 0.09
CA ASN A 216 13.90 -19.48 -0.61
C ASN A 216 13.31 -18.46 -1.61
N PHE A 217 13.16 -18.83 -2.87
CA PHE A 217 12.55 -17.98 -3.88
C PHE A 217 11.10 -18.37 -4.10
N VAL A 218 10.21 -17.39 -3.96
CA VAL A 218 8.76 -17.61 -4.02
C VAL A 218 8.14 -16.69 -5.07
N LEU A 219 7.46 -17.29 -6.04
CA LEU A 219 6.70 -16.58 -7.06
C LEU A 219 5.30 -16.26 -6.54
N HIS A 220 5.03 -14.97 -6.37
CA HIS A 220 3.75 -14.43 -5.89
C HIS A 220 2.92 -13.91 -7.08
N TYR A 221 1.62 -14.23 -7.13
CA TYR A 221 0.72 -13.78 -8.19
C TYR A 221 -0.75 -13.88 -7.79
N ALA A 222 -1.62 -13.16 -8.51
CA ALA A 222 -3.06 -13.30 -8.41
C ALA A 222 -3.60 -14.36 -9.41
N LYS A 223 -4.74 -14.96 -9.11
CA LYS A 223 -5.33 -16.05 -9.90
C LYS A 223 -5.47 -15.72 -11.39
N ASN A 224 -5.81 -14.49 -11.74
CA ASN A 224 -5.98 -14.02 -13.13
C ASN A 224 -4.64 -13.75 -13.85
N GLN A 225 -3.51 -14.05 -13.24
CA GLN A 225 -2.16 -13.79 -13.76
C GLN A 225 -1.31 -15.07 -13.81
N GLN A 226 -1.98 -16.20 -13.67
CA GLN A 226 -1.34 -17.51 -13.55
C GLN A 226 -0.50 -17.85 -14.79
N ASP A 227 -0.97 -17.54 -16.00
CA ASP A 227 -0.28 -17.93 -17.26
C ASP A 227 1.11 -17.29 -17.35
N LEU A 228 1.23 -15.99 -17.08
CA LEU A 228 2.53 -15.31 -17.07
C LEU A 228 3.50 -15.94 -16.06
N CYS A 229 3.00 -16.24 -14.86
CA CYS A 229 3.81 -16.83 -13.79
C CYS A 229 4.20 -18.28 -14.10
N GLU A 230 3.32 -19.04 -14.74
CA GLU A 230 3.64 -20.39 -15.22
C GLU A 230 4.75 -20.37 -16.27
N ASP A 231 4.70 -19.44 -17.21
CA ASP A 231 5.72 -19.28 -18.23
C ASP A 231 7.09 -18.91 -17.62
N ILE A 232 7.11 -17.97 -16.66
CA ILE A 232 8.34 -17.60 -15.95
C ILE A 232 8.86 -18.80 -15.17
N PHE A 233 8.00 -19.49 -14.43
CA PHE A 233 8.37 -20.66 -13.65
C PHE A 233 9.02 -21.76 -14.52
N LYS A 234 8.39 -22.14 -15.64
CA LYS A 234 8.93 -23.14 -16.58
C LYS A 234 10.29 -22.75 -17.15
N SER A 235 10.50 -21.44 -17.37
CA SER A 235 11.76 -20.93 -17.93
C SER A 235 12.91 -20.94 -16.91
N VAL A 236 12.61 -20.80 -15.62
CA VAL A 236 13.60 -20.56 -14.56
C VAL A 236 13.82 -21.76 -13.65
N SER A 237 12.80 -22.61 -13.43
CA SER A 237 12.81 -23.67 -12.41
C SER A 237 13.93 -24.73 -12.54
N LYS A 238 14.49 -24.90 -13.73
CA LYS A 238 15.66 -25.76 -13.97
C LYS A 238 16.98 -25.15 -13.52
N LYS A 239 17.03 -23.84 -13.26
CA LYS A 239 18.23 -23.06 -12.95
C LYS A 239 18.22 -22.51 -11.53
N VAL A 240 17.03 -22.21 -11.00
CA VAL A 240 16.80 -21.60 -9.68
C VAL A 240 15.70 -22.39 -8.99
N SER A 241 15.90 -22.73 -7.72
CA SER A 241 14.87 -23.35 -6.89
C SER A 241 13.78 -22.34 -6.57
N LEU A 242 12.78 -22.25 -7.47
CA LEU A 242 11.67 -21.31 -7.39
C LEU A 242 10.39 -22.04 -7.02
N ILE A 243 9.65 -21.57 -6.05
CA ILE A 243 8.39 -22.14 -5.58
C ILE A 243 7.25 -21.20 -5.97
N LYS A 244 6.12 -21.77 -6.41
CA LYS A 244 4.90 -21.01 -6.67
C LYS A 244 3.97 -21.07 -5.48
N ILE A 245 3.45 -19.92 -5.05
CA ILE A 245 2.37 -19.93 -4.07
C ILE A 245 1.02 -20.30 -4.72
N ILE A 246 0.09 -20.77 -3.89
CA ILE A 246 -1.31 -20.89 -4.30
C ILE A 246 -1.91 -19.47 -4.29
N PRO A 247 -2.44 -18.98 -5.44
CA PRO A 247 -3.01 -17.64 -5.49
C PRO A 247 -4.28 -17.54 -4.64
N THR A 248 -4.38 -16.49 -3.86
CA THR A 248 -5.54 -16.21 -3.01
C THR A 248 -6.27 -14.94 -3.45
N THR A 249 -7.58 -14.90 -3.27
CA THR A 249 -8.41 -13.69 -3.39
C THR A 249 -8.65 -13.03 -2.03
N ASN A 250 -8.26 -13.69 -0.94
CA ASN A 250 -8.36 -13.17 0.40
C ASN A 250 -7.19 -12.22 0.68
N LEU A 251 -7.47 -10.93 0.86
CA LEU A 251 -6.45 -9.90 1.07
C LEU A 251 -5.73 -10.04 2.41
N ILE A 252 -6.36 -10.61 3.43
CA ILE A 252 -5.71 -10.90 4.73
C ILE A 252 -4.69 -12.02 4.54
N GLU A 253 -5.08 -13.13 3.89
CA GLU A 253 -4.17 -14.23 3.61
C GLU A 253 -3.00 -13.78 2.74
N MET A 254 -3.28 -12.97 1.70
CA MET A 254 -2.22 -12.36 0.87
C MET A 254 -1.26 -11.52 1.72
N SER A 255 -1.78 -10.70 2.64
CA SER A 255 -0.94 -9.86 3.52
C SER A 255 -0.12 -10.70 4.49
N LYS A 256 -0.64 -11.80 5.02
CA LYS A 256 0.09 -12.77 5.83
C LYS A 256 1.20 -13.46 5.02
N ASN A 257 0.90 -13.91 3.81
CA ASN A 257 1.91 -14.47 2.92
C ASN A 257 3.05 -13.46 2.67
N ILE A 258 2.72 -12.19 2.37
CA ILE A 258 3.71 -11.13 2.19
C ILE A 258 4.50 -10.89 3.47
N SER A 259 3.88 -10.98 4.66
CA SER A 259 4.57 -10.78 5.93
C SER A 259 5.62 -11.87 6.21
N ALA A 260 5.48 -13.06 5.63
CA ALA A 260 6.49 -14.11 5.73
C ALA A 260 7.76 -13.80 4.91
N SER A 261 7.70 -12.89 3.93
CA SER A 261 8.87 -12.52 3.13
C SER A 261 9.86 -11.65 3.91
N ASP A 262 11.15 -11.79 3.59
CA ASP A 262 12.21 -10.89 4.02
C ASP A 262 12.45 -9.79 2.96
N VAL A 263 12.28 -10.14 1.68
CA VAL A 263 12.40 -9.24 0.54
C VAL A 263 11.21 -9.42 -0.40
N PHE A 264 10.65 -8.31 -0.91
CA PHE A 264 9.55 -8.31 -1.87
C PHE A 264 9.91 -7.52 -3.13
N ILE A 265 10.01 -8.20 -4.26
CA ILE A 265 10.41 -7.64 -5.56
C ILE A 265 9.18 -7.55 -6.47
N SER A 266 8.79 -6.35 -6.90
CA SER A 266 7.58 -6.16 -7.71
C SER A 266 7.58 -4.86 -8.51
N GLY A 267 6.76 -4.77 -9.53
CA GLY A 267 6.32 -3.49 -10.08
C GLY A 267 5.49 -2.69 -9.07
N SER A 268 5.19 -1.42 -9.37
CA SER A 268 4.35 -0.54 -8.54
C SER A 268 2.91 -1.08 -8.48
N THR A 269 2.62 -1.91 -7.48
CA THR A 269 1.38 -2.67 -7.31
C THR A 269 0.86 -2.61 -5.88
N GLY A 270 -0.39 -2.99 -5.67
CA GLY A 270 -0.97 -3.09 -4.32
C GLY A 270 -0.15 -3.98 -3.37
N PRO A 271 0.25 -5.20 -3.76
CA PRO A 271 1.11 -6.06 -2.94
C PRO A 271 2.45 -5.42 -2.54
N LEU A 272 3.09 -4.62 -3.41
CA LEU A 272 4.31 -3.88 -3.07
C LEU A 272 4.06 -2.88 -1.92
N HIS A 273 2.92 -2.18 -1.96
CA HIS A 273 2.55 -1.25 -0.89
C HIS A 273 2.19 -1.97 0.42
N VAL A 274 1.63 -3.19 0.35
CA VAL A 274 1.44 -4.04 1.54
C VAL A 274 2.79 -4.42 2.15
N ALA A 275 3.76 -4.84 1.34
CA ALA A 275 5.11 -5.13 1.79
C ALA A 275 5.78 -3.91 2.44
N GLY A 276 5.57 -2.72 1.83
CA GLY A 276 6.03 -1.45 2.40
C GLY A 276 5.39 -1.12 3.75
N ALA A 277 4.07 -1.32 3.89
CA ALA A 277 3.37 -1.09 5.16
C ALA A 277 3.82 -2.05 6.27
N LEU A 278 4.25 -3.26 5.92
CA LEU A 278 4.86 -4.26 6.80
C LEU A 278 6.34 -3.98 7.11
N ASN A 279 6.91 -2.90 6.59
CA ASN A 279 8.33 -2.54 6.67
C ASN A 279 9.29 -3.61 6.12
N LYS A 280 8.85 -4.40 5.13
CA LYS A 280 9.71 -5.37 4.46
C LYS A 280 10.73 -4.68 3.56
N LYS A 281 11.86 -5.34 3.26
CA LYS A 281 12.70 -4.87 2.16
C LYS A 281 11.94 -4.95 0.85
N THR A 282 11.90 -3.84 0.12
CA THR A 282 11.19 -3.77 -1.16
C THR A 282 12.15 -3.42 -2.30
N VAL A 283 11.91 -4.05 -3.44
CA VAL A 283 12.49 -3.65 -4.73
C VAL A 283 11.33 -3.30 -5.65
N GLY A 284 11.21 -2.01 -5.95
CA GLY A 284 10.10 -1.45 -6.72
C GLY A 284 10.49 -1.03 -8.14
N PHE A 285 9.65 -1.35 -9.14
CA PHE A 285 9.83 -0.90 -10.52
C PHE A 285 8.70 0.07 -10.89
N TYR A 286 9.05 1.29 -11.28
CA TYR A 286 8.09 2.38 -11.47
C TYR A 286 8.16 2.96 -12.89
N PRO A 287 7.01 3.32 -13.48
CA PRO A 287 6.99 4.04 -14.75
C PRO A 287 7.49 5.49 -14.58
N SER A 288 7.95 6.09 -15.69
CA SER A 288 8.40 7.49 -15.73
C SER A 288 7.28 8.51 -15.95
N LYS A 289 6.00 8.07 -16.09
CA LYS A 289 4.86 8.96 -16.29
C LYS A 289 4.64 9.86 -15.08
N VAL A 290 4.47 11.19 -15.29
CA VAL A 290 4.32 12.21 -14.23
C VAL A 290 3.28 11.82 -13.16
N SER A 291 2.15 11.26 -13.53
CA SER A 291 1.11 10.83 -12.56
C SER A 291 1.42 9.52 -11.82
N SER A 292 2.51 8.82 -12.19
CA SER A 292 2.86 7.49 -11.68
C SER A 292 4.35 7.37 -11.35
N THR A 293 5.00 8.49 -11.02
CA THR A 293 6.44 8.53 -10.69
C THR A 293 6.76 7.71 -9.45
N MET A 294 7.99 7.25 -9.36
CA MET A 294 8.55 6.60 -8.17
C MET A 294 8.38 7.49 -6.94
N LEU A 295 8.74 8.77 -7.04
CA LEU A 295 8.58 9.72 -5.93
C LEU A 295 7.15 9.72 -5.37
N ARG A 296 6.14 9.76 -6.24
CA ARG A 296 4.76 9.80 -5.79
C ARG A 296 4.30 8.48 -5.17
N TRP A 297 4.67 7.36 -5.77
CA TRP A 297 4.16 6.04 -5.41
C TRP A 297 5.17 5.16 -4.69
N GLN A 298 6.23 5.77 -4.13
CA GLN A 298 7.14 5.03 -3.28
C GLN A 298 6.40 4.40 -2.08
N THR A 299 6.93 3.31 -1.59
CA THR A 299 6.39 2.59 -0.43
C THR A 299 6.66 3.34 0.88
N ILE A 300 5.97 2.96 1.95
CA ILE A 300 6.02 3.63 3.27
C ILE A 300 6.91 2.91 4.29
N ASN A 301 7.72 1.94 3.87
CA ASN A 301 8.75 1.35 4.71
C ASN A 301 9.91 2.33 4.95
N SER A 302 10.75 2.02 5.91
CA SER A 302 11.96 2.79 6.21
C SER A 302 12.84 2.94 4.97
N PHE A 303 13.55 4.05 4.87
CA PHE A 303 14.40 4.35 3.70
C PHE A 303 15.44 3.26 3.42
N ALA A 304 16.04 2.68 4.46
CA ALA A 304 17.01 1.60 4.33
C ALA A 304 16.43 0.31 3.70
N ASN A 305 15.11 0.11 3.80
CA ASN A 305 14.40 -1.03 3.27
C ASN A 305 13.86 -0.84 1.85
N ARG A 306 14.16 0.27 1.17
CA ARG A 306 13.68 0.57 -0.18
C ARG A 306 14.79 0.57 -1.20
N LEU A 307 14.53 -0.07 -2.34
CA LEU A 307 15.31 0.06 -3.57
C LEU A 307 14.33 0.24 -4.72
N ASP A 308 14.42 1.35 -5.42
CA ASP A 308 13.46 1.75 -6.45
C ASP A 308 14.14 1.99 -7.79
N PHE A 309 13.57 1.43 -8.86
CA PHE A 309 14.02 1.60 -10.24
C PHE A 309 12.97 2.33 -11.07
N VAL A 310 13.41 3.29 -11.86
CA VAL A 310 12.54 4.11 -12.71
C VAL A 310 12.77 3.76 -14.17
N ASP A 311 11.66 3.66 -14.92
CA ASP A 311 11.66 3.51 -16.37
C ASP A 311 12.46 4.62 -17.05
N THR A 312 13.49 4.25 -17.80
CA THR A 312 14.34 5.16 -18.59
C THR A 312 13.95 5.19 -20.07
N GLY A 313 13.01 4.35 -20.49
CA GLY A 313 12.64 4.16 -21.88
C GLY A 313 11.34 4.82 -22.29
N LYS A 314 11.07 4.79 -23.61
CA LYS A 314 9.85 5.32 -24.23
C LYS A 314 8.83 4.24 -24.59
N ALA A 315 9.07 2.99 -24.23
CA ALA A 315 8.15 1.89 -24.52
C ALA A 315 6.77 2.15 -23.89
N ARG A 316 5.68 1.88 -24.64
CA ARG A 316 4.32 2.18 -24.15
C ARG A 316 3.84 1.25 -23.04
N ARG A 317 4.24 -0.02 -23.06
CA ARG A 317 3.66 -1.10 -22.23
C ARG A 317 4.63 -1.68 -21.20
N SER A 318 5.95 -1.51 -21.39
CA SER A 318 6.98 -2.08 -20.53
C SER A 318 7.89 -1.00 -19.95
N ILE A 319 8.47 -1.30 -18.79
CA ILE A 319 9.54 -0.54 -18.16
C ILE A 319 10.85 -0.95 -18.84
N THR A 320 11.67 0.01 -19.17
CA THR A 320 13.01 -0.18 -19.73
C THR A 320 14.06 0.30 -18.72
N ILE A 321 14.96 -0.58 -18.34
CA ILE A 321 16.06 -0.31 -17.39
C ILE A 321 17.33 -1.04 -17.83
N ASP A 322 18.48 -0.60 -17.34
CA ASP A 322 19.71 -1.38 -17.46
C ASP A 322 19.65 -2.60 -16.54
N MET A 323 19.32 -3.74 -17.10
CA MET A 323 19.08 -4.96 -16.36
C MET A 323 20.33 -5.48 -15.63
N ASN A 324 21.53 -5.34 -16.22
CA ASN A 324 22.76 -5.80 -15.58
C ASN A 324 23.06 -4.98 -14.32
N LYS A 325 22.98 -3.66 -14.44
CA LYS A 325 23.14 -2.75 -13.30
C LYS A 325 22.07 -2.99 -12.24
N THR A 326 20.83 -3.15 -12.67
CA THR A 326 19.67 -3.42 -11.78
C THR A 326 19.88 -4.67 -10.94
N ILE A 327 20.28 -5.78 -11.56
CA ILE A 327 20.54 -7.04 -10.85
C ILE A 327 21.64 -6.87 -9.80
N LEU A 328 22.74 -6.20 -10.14
CA LEU A 328 23.84 -5.92 -9.20
C LEU A 328 23.36 -5.08 -8.00
N GLU A 329 22.53 -4.09 -8.23
CA GLU A 329 21.98 -3.26 -7.14
C GLU A 329 21.00 -4.03 -6.26
N ILE A 330 20.17 -4.89 -6.84
CA ILE A 330 19.29 -5.80 -6.09
C ILE A 330 20.11 -6.71 -5.19
N GLN A 331 21.15 -7.35 -5.74
CA GLN A 331 22.05 -8.22 -4.98
C GLN A 331 22.67 -7.48 -3.79
N LYS A 332 23.21 -6.27 -4.01
CA LYS A 332 23.79 -5.43 -2.94
C LYS A 332 22.74 -5.07 -1.88
N HIS A 333 21.51 -4.73 -2.30
CA HIS A 333 20.43 -4.37 -1.37
C HIS A 333 20.02 -5.55 -0.49
N ILE A 334 19.98 -6.75 -1.05
CA ILE A 334 19.69 -7.98 -0.32
C ILE A 334 20.80 -8.27 0.70
N HIS A 335 22.08 -8.22 0.30
CA HIS A 335 23.24 -8.50 1.17
C HIS A 335 23.43 -7.50 2.32
N LYS A 336 23.04 -6.22 2.14
CA LYS A 336 23.14 -5.24 3.25
C LYS A 336 22.41 -5.65 4.54
N SER A 337 21.62 -6.72 4.51
CA SER A 337 20.95 -7.30 5.71
C SER A 337 21.79 -8.30 6.49
N GLU A 338 22.96 -8.68 6.01
CA GLU A 338 23.78 -9.73 6.64
C GLU A 338 24.89 -9.17 7.54
N VAL A 339 25.02 -7.83 7.59
CA VAL A 339 26.12 -7.12 8.27
C VAL A 339 25.66 -6.33 9.51
N ILE A 340 24.43 -6.59 10.02
CA ILE A 340 23.96 -5.96 11.28
C ILE A 340 23.65 -7.03 12.30
#